data_613f5710d5b4d31579dd3755edfbd43d
#
_entry.id   613f5710d5b4d31579dd3755edfbd43d
#
_cell.length_a   1.000
_cell.length_b   1.000
_cell.length_c   1.000
_cell.angle_alpha   90.00
_cell.angle_beta   90.00
_cell.angle_gamma   90.00
#
_symmetry.space_group_name_H-M   'P 1'
#
loop_
_entity.id
_entity.type
_entity.pdbx_description
1 polymer ?
#
loop_
_entity_poly.entity_id
_entity_poly.type
_entity_poly.pdbx_seq_one_letter_code
_entity_poly.pdbx_strand_id
1 'polypeptide(L)'
;MKKLILGVAFAGSLLVNAQEKAKNSSPVTFGVKAGLNASTLSKADQYDNDQKIKPGFNAGVFANIPVAEKFSVQPEVLFNQVGSKTEERDEFYINSDRYRREVNYKKTLSYLTIPVMVQYNILPQLYVEAGPEFGFLLGGKDKGDITMTRNSGNTTVTETSNFSEKIVKDLYNTFNFGIGIGAGYYFTQNFGVTARFTAGVTDIYKHNGGDAIRNNVFQVGLAYKFK
;
A
#
# COMPACT_ATOMS: atom_id res chain seq x y z
N MET A 1 -8.51 19.94 -11.93
CA MET A 1 -8.27 20.81 -10.76
C MET A 1 -9.56 21.23 -10.05
N LYS A 2 -10.63 21.70 -10.74
CA LYS A 2 -11.90 22.11 -10.07
C LYS A 2 -12.59 21.02 -9.25
N LYS A 3 -12.53 19.73 -9.66
CA LYS A 3 -13.14 18.61 -8.94
C LYS A 3 -12.41 18.21 -7.64
N LEU A 4 -11.11 18.50 -7.55
CA LEU A 4 -10.31 18.25 -6.34
C LEU A 4 -10.62 19.27 -5.23
N ILE A 5 -10.85 20.53 -5.63
CA ILE A 5 -11.22 21.61 -4.72
C ILE A 5 -12.60 21.37 -4.10
N LEU A 6 -13.53 20.78 -4.85
CA LEU A 6 -14.87 20.45 -4.36
C LEU A 6 -14.83 19.35 -3.28
N GLY A 7 -13.95 18.34 -3.41
CA GLY A 7 -13.75 17.28 -2.42
C GLY A 7 -13.18 17.79 -1.09
N VAL A 8 -12.23 18.72 -1.15
CA VAL A 8 -11.64 19.37 0.04
C VAL A 8 -12.66 20.30 0.73
N ALA A 9 -13.48 21.01 -0.03
CA ALA A 9 -14.53 21.86 0.51
C ALA A 9 -15.65 21.06 1.18
N PHE A 10 -16.02 19.88 0.63
CA PHE A 10 -17.02 18.99 1.25
C PHE A 10 -16.52 18.35 2.54
N ALA A 11 -15.25 17.94 2.59
CA ALA A 11 -14.61 17.47 3.83
C ALA A 11 -14.52 18.57 4.89
N GLY A 12 -14.26 19.82 4.50
CA GLY A 12 -14.26 20.99 5.40
C GLY A 12 -15.63 21.30 6.01
N SER A 13 -16.72 21.17 5.25
CA SER A 13 -18.07 21.43 5.74
C SER A 13 -18.59 20.40 6.74
N LEU A 14 -18.14 19.14 6.64
CA LEU A 14 -18.45 18.11 7.63
C LEU A 14 -17.75 18.36 8.97
N LEU A 15 -16.55 18.98 8.94
CA LEU A 15 -15.81 19.34 10.16
C LEU A 15 -16.47 20.50 10.93
N VAL A 16 -17.08 21.46 10.24
CA VAL A 16 -17.74 22.62 10.87
C VAL A 16 -19.01 22.20 11.63
N ASN A 17 -19.83 21.28 11.09
CA ASN A 17 -21.04 20.80 11.76
C ASN A 17 -20.75 19.85 12.96
N ALA A 18 -19.55 19.24 13.02
CA ALA A 18 -19.14 18.42 14.16
C ALA A 18 -18.80 19.27 15.40
N GLN A 19 -18.46 20.55 15.24
CA GLN A 19 -18.07 21.43 16.35
C GLN A 19 -19.26 21.89 17.22
N GLU A 20 -20.49 21.99 16.68
CA GLU A 20 -21.64 22.44 17.46
C GLU A 20 -22.18 21.42 18.48
N LYS A 21 -21.93 20.12 18.30
CA LYS A 21 -22.39 19.06 19.23
C LYS A 21 -21.38 18.66 20.31
N ALA A 22 -20.18 19.20 20.29
CA ALA A 22 -19.06 18.71 21.10
C ALA A 22 -18.78 19.52 22.36
N LYS A 23 -19.81 19.81 23.16
CA LYS A 23 -19.63 20.50 24.46
C LYS A 23 -18.86 19.71 25.52
N ASN A 24 -18.51 18.41 25.23
CA ASN A 24 -17.70 17.51 26.07
C ASN A 24 -16.72 16.61 25.29
N SER A 25 -16.35 16.96 24.05
CA SER A 25 -15.40 16.13 23.29
C SER A 25 -13.98 16.64 23.49
N SER A 26 -13.05 15.69 23.61
CA SER A 26 -11.60 15.96 23.57
C SER A 26 -11.27 16.72 22.27
N PRO A 27 -10.28 17.63 22.30
CA PRO A 27 -9.92 18.42 21.12
C PRO A 27 -9.44 17.53 19.98
N VAL A 28 -9.63 17.97 18.73
CA VAL A 28 -9.02 17.36 17.55
C VAL A 28 -7.51 17.40 17.70
N THR A 29 -6.85 16.26 17.49
CA THR A 29 -5.39 16.16 17.54
C THR A 29 -4.83 15.86 16.17
N PHE A 30 -3.75 16.54 15.80
CA PHE A 30 -3.02 16.30 14.58
C PHE A 30 -1.76 15.49 14.88
N GLY A 31 -1.26 14.79 13.88
CA GLY A 31 -0.04 14.00 14.06
C GLY A 31 0.61 13.60 12.76
N VAL A 32 1.75 12.95 12.91
CA VAL A 32 2.52 12.33 11.82
C VAL A 32 2.61 10.84 12.04
N LYS A 33 2.71 10.09 10.94
CA LYS A 33 2.85 8.64 10.93
C LYS A 33 3.92 8.26 9.93
N ALA A 34 4.77 7.29 10.29
CA ALA A 34 5.72 6.68 9.39
C ALA A 34 5.92 5.20 9.72
N GLY A 35 6.13 4.37 8.70
CA GLY A 35 6.24 2.94 8.91
C GLY A 35 6.76 2.17 7.71
N LEU A 36 6.86 0.86 7.90
CA LEU A 36 7.23 -0.11 6.90
C LEU A 36 5.98 -0.81 6.36
N ASN A 37 6.01 -1.14 5.08
CA ASN A 37 5.01 -1.91 4.39
C ASN A 37 5.57 -3.27 4.00
N ALA A 38 4.77 -4.31 4.20
CA ALA A 38 4.94 -5.62 3.58
C ALA A 38 3.77 -5.81 2.63
N SER A 39 4.01 -5.66 1.33
CA SER A 39 2.96 -5.67 0.31
C SER A 39 3.11 -6.83 -0.66
N THR A 40 1.99 -7.28 -1.21
CA THR A 40 1.93 -8.25 -2.30
C THR A 40 0.75 -7.92 -3.21
N LEU A 41 0.81 -8.39 -4.44
CA LEU A 41 -0.33 -8.38 -5.35
C LEU A 41 -1.11 -9.69 -5.22
N SER A 42 -2.43 -9.67 -5.38
CA SER A 42 -3.20 -10.90 -5.46
C SER A 42 -2.82 -11.68 -6.73
N LYS A 43 -2.93 -13.00 -6.68
CA LYS A 43 -2.71 -13.84 -7.88
C LYS A 43 -3.80 -13.56 -8.90
N ALA A 44 -3.41 -13.51 -10.18
CA ALA A 44 -4.35 -13.29 -11.29
C ALA A 44 -4.93 -14.60 -11.81
N ASP A 45 -4.16 -15.72 -11.80
CA ASP A 45 -4.56 -17.01 -12.36
C ASP A 45 -3.69 -18.18 -11.83
N GLN A 46 -4.08 -19.42 -12.20
CA GLN A 46 -3.48 -20.69 -11.84
C GLN A 46 -2.02 -20.86 -12.36
N TYR A 47 -1.59 -20.01 -13.29
CA TYR A 47 -0.22 -19.96 -13.86
C TYR A 47 0.62 -18.84 -13.25
N ASP A 48 0.13 -18.21 -12.18
CA ASP A 48 0.80 -17.05 -11.62
C ASP A 48 2.04 -17.46 -10.85
N ASN A 49 3.12 -16.85 -11.28
CA ASN A 49 4.44 -16.92 -10.69
C ASN A 49 4.40 -16.56 -9.20
N ASP A 50 5.29 -17.13 -8.40
CA ASP A 50 5.36 -16.90 -6.96
C ASP A 50 5.47 -15.42 -6.61
N GLN A 51 4.30 -14.79 -6.38
CA GLN A 51 4.22 -13.42 -5.88
C GLN A 51 4.74 -13.39 -4.43
N LYS A 52 5.89 -12.75 -4.24
CA LYS A 52 6.52 -12.63 -2.93
C LYS A 52 6.27 -11.25 -2.31
N ILE A 53 6.36 -11.22 -1.00
CA ILE A 53 6.24 -9.98 -0.23
C ILE A 53 7.35 -9.00 -0.65
N LYS A 54 6.96 -7.78 -0.94
CA LYS A 54 7.84 -6.66 -1.22
C LYS A 54 7.85 -5.69 -0.03
N PRO A 55 9.01 -5.41 0.56
CA PRO A 55 9.13 -4.34 1.54
C PRO A 55 8.98 -2.97 0.88
N GLY A 56 8.34 -2.05 1.59
CA GLY A 56 8.15 -0.66 1.23
C GLY A 56 8.06 0.20 2.47
N PHE A 57 7.64 1.44 2.32
CA PHE A 57 7.44 2.35 3.44
C PHE A 57 6.20 3.20 3.24
N ASN A 58 5.71 3.79 4.32
CA ASN A 58 4.68 4.81 4.32
C ASN A 58 5.08 5.96 5.22
N ALA A 59 4.62 7.17 4.90
CA ALA A 59 4.78 8.33 5.74
C ALA A 59 3.70 9.37 5.41
N GLY A 60 3.26 10.13 6.41
CA GLY A 60 2.30 11.20 6.21
C GLY A 60 1.74 11.76 7.50
N VAL A 61 0.56 12.38 7.38
CA VAL A 61 -0.10 13.11 8.45
C VAL A 61 -1.50 12.56 8.70
N PHE A 62 -2.00 12.80 9.90
CA PHE A 62 -3.37 12.44 10.27
C PHE A 62 -4.00 13.51 11.18
N ALA A 63 -5.33 13.51 11.20
CA ALA A 63 -6.13 14.23 12.19
C ALA A 63 -6.99 13.20 12.94
N ASN A 64 -6.91 13.15 14.26
CA ASN A 64 -7.79 12.33 15.09
C ASN A 64 -8.90 13.20 15.65
N ILE A 65 -10.13 12.86 15.28
CA ILE A 65 -11.36 13.61 15.59
C ILE A 65 -12.21 12.75 16.53
N PRO A 66 -12.22 13.01 17.84
CA PRO A 66 -13.11 12.32 18.76
C PRO A 66 -14.57 12.64 18.42
N VAL A 67 -15.40 11.60 18.20
CA VAL A 67 -16.81 11.74 17.87
C VAL A 67 -17.72 11.25 19.01
N ALA A 68 -17.20 10.40 19.89
CA ALA A 68 -17.83 9.94 21.12
C ALA A 68 -16.74 9.55 22.14
N GLU A 69 -17.14 9.22 23.37
CA GLU A 69 -16.20 8.90 24.47
C GLU A 69 -15.14 7.84 24.09
N LYS A 70 -15.55 6.81 23.35
CA LYS A 70 -14.66 5.72 22.91
C LYS A 70 -14.41 5.69 21.39
N PHE A 71 -15.01 6.58 20.62
CA PHE A 71 -14.92 6.57 19.16
C PHE A 71 -14.25 7.83 18.63
N SER A 72 -13.39 7.66 17.67
CA SER A 72 -12.83 8.74 16.87
C SER A 72 -12.81 8.37 15.39
N VAL A 73 -12.80 9.38 14.53
CA VAL A 73 -12.59 9.26 13.10
C VAL A 73 -11.21 9.83 12.79
N GLN A 74 -10.40 9.07 12.06
CA GLN A 74 -9.04 9.49 11.74
C GLN A 74 -8.83 9.50 10.22
N PRO A 75 -9.08 10.64 9.53
CA PRO A 75 -8.59 10.86 8.20
C PRO A 75 -7.07 11.01 8.19
N GLU A 76 -6.44 10.41 7.19
CA GLU A 76 -4.98 10.43 7.00
C GLU A 76 -4.66 10.84 5.56
N VAL A 77 -3.47 11.40 5.34
CA VAL A 77 -2.87 11.59 4.02
C VAL A 77 -1.48 10.99 4.07
N LEU A 78 -1.27 9.88 3.36
CA LEU A 78 -0.04 9.12 3.40
C LEU A 78 0.56 8.96 2.00
N PHE A 79 1.86 9.08 1.90
CA PHE A 79 2.63 8.48 0.82
C PHE A 79 2.84 7.01 1.14
N ASN A 80 2.48 6.12 0.20
CA ASN A 80 2.61 4.67 0.34
C ASN A 80 3.39 4.08 -0.82
N GLN A 81 4.41 3.29 -0.50
CA GLN A 81 5.16 2.50 -1.46
C GLN A 81 4.79 1.02 -1.30
N VAL A 82 4.15 0.45 -2.32
CA VAL A 82 3.63 -0.92 -2.33
C VAL A 82 4.07 -1.68 -3.60
N GLY A 83 3.60 -2.91 -3.79
CA GLY A 83 3.86 -3.72 -4.98
C GLY A 83 4.15 -5.17 -4.63
N SER A 84 4.88 -5.86 -5.50
CA SER A 84 5.27 -7.27 -5.35
C SER A 84 6.71 -7.52 -5.81
N LYS A 85 7.25 -8.63 -5.37
CA LYS A 85 8.45 -9.25 -5.92
C LYS A 85 8.01 -10.53 -6.63
N THR A 86 8.55 -10.78 -7.82
CA THR A 86 8.28 -11.99 -8.61
C THR A 86 9.59 -12.68 -8.94
N GLU A 87 9.61 -14.00 -8.82
CA GLU A 87 10.71 -14.85 -9.21
C GLU A 87 10.17 -15.92 -10.15
N GLU A 88 10.68 -15.95 -11.37
CA GLU A 88 10.29 -16.90 -12.41
C GLU A 88 11.49 -17.75 -12.80
N ARG A 89 11.25 -19.03 -13.04
CA ARG A 89 12.27 -19.98 -13.53
C ARG A 89 11.65 -20.85 -14.60
N ASP A 90 12.22 -20.79 -15.80
CA ASP A 90 11.85 -21.60 -16.93
C ASP A 90 13.05 -22.41 -17.41
N GLU A 91 12.81 -23.64 -17.83
CA GLU A 91 13.79 -24.48 -18.52
C GLU A 91 13.22 -24.93 -19.86
N PHE A 92 14.03 -24.83 -20.91
CA PHE A 92 13.67 -25.26 -22.26
C PHE A 92 14.90 -25.76 -23.02
N TYR A 93 14.66 -26.48 -24.07
CA TYR A 93 15.72 -27.09 -24.92
C TYR A 93 15.65 -26.51 -26.32
N ILE A 94 16.84 -26.17 -26.88
CA ILE A 94 17.01 -25.81 -28.30
C ILE A 94 18.19 -26.63 -28.82
N ASN A 95 17.93 -27.43 -29.86
CA ASN A 95 18.96 -28.30 -30.51
C ASN A 95 19.84 -29.10 -29.52
N SER A 96 19.19 -29.76 -28.53
CA SER A 96 19.86 -30.53 -27.45
C SER A 96 20.59 -29.71 -26.39
N ASP A 97 20.70 -28.40 -26.51
CA ASP A 97 21.22 -27.54 -25.47
C ASP A 97 20.10 -27.21 -24.46
N ARG A 98 20.43 -27.26 -23.18
CA ARG A 98 19.53 -26.89 -22.10
C ARG A 98 19.71 -25.43 -21.77
N TYR A 99 18.60 -24.70 -21.79
CA TYR A 99 18.51 -23.30 -21.37
C TYR A 99 17.71 -23.19 -20.09
N ARG A 100 18.27 -22.43 -19.12
CA ARG A 100 17.57 -22.00 -17.92
C ARG A 100 17.45 -20.49 -17.94
N ARG A 101 16.23 -19.99 -17.84
CA ARG A 101 15.92 -18.57 -17.69
C ARG A 101 15.43 -18.32 -16.28
N GLU A 102 16.10 -17.43 -15.55
CA GLU A 102 15.69 -16.97 -14.23
C GLU A 102 15.39 -15.46 -14.31
N VAL A 103 14.20 -15.08 -13.89
CA VAL A 103 13.76 -13.67 -13.87
C VAL A 103 13.42 -13.31 -12.44
N ASN A 104 14.11 -12.30 -11.90
CA ASN A 104 13.82 -11.72 -10.60
C ASN A 104 13.44 -10.27 -10.80
N TYR A 105 12.23 -9.87 -10.46
CA TYR A 105 11.88 -8.46 -10.55
C TYR A 105 11.01 -7.97 -9.40
N LYS A 106 11.14 -6.67 -9.12
CA LYS A 106 10.37 -5.94 -8.11
C LYS A 106 9.54 -4.87 -8.80
N LYS A 107 8.23 -5.01 -8.71
CA LYS A 107 7.28 -3.97 -9.09
C LYS A 107 7.06 -3.06 -7.89
N THR A 108 7.36 -1.78 -8.04
CA THR A 108 7.16 -0.75 -7.02
C THR A 108 6.14 0.25 -7.53
N LEU A 109 5.05 0.41 -6.80
CA LEU A 109 4.01 1.40 -7.06
C LEU A 109 4.00 2.41 -5.91
N SER A 110 3.93 3.68 -6.23
CA SER A 110 3.86 4.79 -5.27
C SER A 110 2.49 5.43 -5.34
N TYR A 111 1.80 5.49 -4.20
CA TYR A 111 0.47 6.06 -4.06
C TYR A 111 0.47 7.22 -3.07
N LEU A 112 -0.38 8.20 -3.34
CA LEU A 112 -0.95 9.06 -2.31
C LEU A 112 -2.22 8.37 -1.82
N THR A 113 -2.28 7.99 -0.54
CA THR A 113 -3.46 7.33 0.03
C THR A 113 -4.14 8.23 1.04
N ILE A 114 -5.47 8.13 1.09
CA ILE A 114 -6.35 8.86 2.00
C ILE A 114 -7.21 7.83 2.74
N PRO A 115 -6.67 7.20 3.80
CA PRO A 115 -7.46 6.38 4.71
C PRO A 115 -8.42 7.26 5.53
N VAL A 116 -9.63 6.75 5.78
CA VAL A 116 -10.59 7.33 6.73
C VAL A 116 -10.97 6.24 7.71
N MET A 117 -10.27 6.20 8.84
CA MET A 117 -10.42 5.12 9.80
C MET A 117 -11.36 5.52 10.94
N VAL A 118 -12.30 4.64 11.27
CA VAL A 118 -13.05 4.69 12.51
C VAL A 118 -12.26 3.92 13.56
N GLN A 119 -11.94 4.59 14.67
CA GLN A 119 -11.19 4.00 15.78
C GLN A 119 -12.11 3.79 16.97
N TYR A 120 -11.96 2.64 17.63
CA TYR A 120 -12.60 2.32 18.90
C TYR A 120 -11.52 2.15 19.97
N ASN A 121 -11.53 3.00 20.99
CA ASN A 121 -10.61 2.97 22.12
C ASN A 121 -11.05 1.90 23.13
N ILE A 122 -10.37 0.74 23.13
CA ILE A 122 -10.57 -0.35 24.10
C ILE A 122 -10.07 0.13 25.48
N LEU A 123 -8.91 0.76 25.50
CA LEU A 123 -8.29 1.43 26.64
C LEU A 123 -7.86 2.84 26.20
N PRO A 124 -7.55 3.75 27.13
CA PRO A 124 -7.06 5.09 26.76
C PRO A 124 -5.84 5.08 25.84
N GLN A 125 -5.00 4.04 25.91
CA GLN A 125 -3.80 3.89 25.09
C GLN A 125 -3.97 2.91 23.91
N LEU A 126 -4.98 2.03 23.94
CA LEU A 126 -5.17 0.93 22.97
C LEU A 126 -6.43 1.15 22.16
N TYR A 127 -6.29 1.20 20.84
CA TYR A 127 -7.42 1.27 19.93
C TYR A 127 -7.35 0.20 18.85
N VAL A 128 -8.50 -0.13 18.31
CA VAL A 128 -8.67 -0.86 17.05
C VAL A 128 -9.28 0.08 16.02
N GLU A 129 -9.03 -0.17 14.76
CA GLU A 129 -9.52 0.69 13.68
C GLU A 129 -9.99 -0.12 12.48
N ALA A 130 -10.98 0.41 11.77
CA ALA A 130 -11.40 -0.10 10.47
C ALA A 130 -11.89 1.06 9.60
N GLY A 131 -11.72 0.93 8.28
CA GLY A 131 -12.21 1.96 7.37
C GLY A 131 -11.76 1.82 5.93
N PRO A 132 -12.30 2.65 5.04
CA PRO A 132 -11.89 2.72 3.65
C PRO A 132 -10.54 3.42 3.48
N GLU A 133 -9.79 2.98 2.46
CA GLU A 133 -8.57 3.62 2.00
C GLU A 133 -8.69 3.95 0.51
N PHE A 134 -8.53 5.21 0.15
CA PHE A 134 -8.57 5.72 -1.21
C PHE A 134 -7.14 6.01 -1.67
N GLY A 135 -6.67 5.35 -2.74
CA GLY A 135 -5.31 5.49 -3.27
C GLY A 135 -5.29 6.16 -4.63
N PHE A 136 -4.32 7.04 -4.85
CA PHE A 136 -4.08 7.69 -6.13
C PHE A 136 -2.66 7.39 -6.60
N LEU A 137 -2.51 6.70 -7.74
CA LEU A 137 -1.23 6.29 -8.28
C LEU A 137 -0.41 7.51 -8.73
N LEU A 138 0.71 7.74 -8.07
CA LEU A 138 1.67 8.78 -8.43
C LEU A 138 2.62 8.30 -9.54
N GLY A 139 3.00 7.03 -9.51
CA GLY A 139 3.89 6.39 -10.45
C GLY A 139 4.44 5.08 -9.91
N GLY A 140 5.41 4.52 -10.62
CA GLY A 140 6.05 3.28 -10.19
C GLY A 140 7.28 2.95 -11.01
N LYS A 141 7.91 1.85 -10.64
CA LYS A 141 9.14 1.37 -11.26
C LYS A 141 9.21 -0.15 -11.17
N ASP A 142 9.60 -0.76 -12.29
CA ASP A 142 9.98 -2.16 -12.37
C ASP A 142 11.50 -2.25 -12.41
N LYS A 143 12.10 -3.05 -11.54
CA LYS A 143 13.54 -3.25 -11.44
C LYS A 143 13.84 -4.73 -11.21
N GLY A 144 14.78 -5.28 -11.97
CA GLY A 144 15.16 -6.67 -11.81
C GLY A 144 16.33 -7.08 -12.65
N ASP A 145 16.53 -8.39 -12.72
CA ASP A 145 17.55 -9.08 -13.50
C ASP A 145 16.95 -10.29 -14.21
N ILE A 146 17.50 -10.58 -15.38
CA ILE A 146 17.23 -11.77 -16.17
C ILE A 146 18.56 -12.50 -16.31
N THR A 147 18.63 -13.72 -15.80
CA THR A 147 19.78 -14.60 -15.94
C THR A 147 19.43 -15.73 -16.90
N MET A 148 20.22 -15.86 -17.97
CA MET A 148 20.13 -16.92 -18.96
C MET A 148 21.35 -17.84 -18.83
N THR A 149 21.13 -19.12 -18.53
CA THR A 149 22.18 -20.14 -18.48
C THR A 149 21.96 -21.14 -19.60
N ARG A 150 22.96 -21.30 -20.46
CA ARG A 150 23.01 -22.33 -21.52
C ARG A 150 23.97 -23.42 -21.15
N ASN A 151 23.55 -24.67 -21.19
CA ASN A 151 24.39 -25.87 -21.06
C ASN A 151 24.44 -26.61 -22.40
N SER A 152 25.63 -26.71 -22.98
CA SER A 152 25.88 -27.39 -24.25
C SER A 152 27.05 -28.38 -24.06
N GLY A 153 26.75 -29.68 -23.99
CA GLY A 153 27.73 -30.69 -23.63
C GLY A 153 28.39 -30.37 -22.27
N ASN A 154 29.72 -30.21 -22.28
CA ASN A 154 30.50 -29.86 -21.08
C ASN A 154 30.68 -28.34 -20.86
N THR A 155 30.05 -27.52 -21.66
CA THR A 155 30.18 -26.03 -21.57
C THR A 155 28.93 -25.41 -20.95
N THR A 156 29.13 -24.55 -19.94
CA THR A 156 28.08 -23.74 -19.35
C THR A 156 28.42 -22.27 -19.59
N VAL A 157 27.47 -21.54 -20.16
CA VAL A 157 27.56 -20.09 -20.35
C VAL A 157 26.39 -19.44 -19.58
N THR A 158 26.70 -18.43 -18.75
CA THR A 158 25.69 -17.69 -18.00
C THR A 158 25.83 -16.20 -18.31
N GLU A 159 24.71 -15.58 -18.68
CA GLU A 159 24.62 -14.16 -18.94
C GLU A 159 23.53 -13.55 -18.04
N THR A 160 23.82 -12.41 -17.42
CA THR A 160 22.86 -11.68 -16.58
C THR A 160 22.69 -10.26 -17.12
N SER A 161 21.45 -9.90 -17.36
CA SER A 161 21.04 -8.56 -17.79
C SER A 161 20.17 -7.90 -16.72
N ASN A 162 20.50 -6.66 -16.34
CA ASN A 162 19.73 -5.88 -15.37
C ASN A 162 18.83 -4.88 -16.10
N PHE A 163 17.63 -4.68 -15.58
CA PHE A 163 16.71 -3.65 -16.08
C PHE A 163 16.16 -2.79 -14.95
N SER A 164 15.76 -1.56 -15.31
CA SER A 164 15.22 -0.60 -14.35
C SER A 164 14.39 0.44 -15.10
N GLU A 165 13.08 0.24 -15.18
CA GLU A 165 12.16 1.00 -16.02
C GLU A 165 11.03 1.61 -15.20
N LYS A 166 10.57 2.81 -15.62
CA LYS A 166 9.35 3.39 -15.09
C LYS A 166 8.14 2.66 -15.65
N ILE A 167 7.12 2.46 -14.81
CA ILE A 167 5.86 1.89 -15.29
C ILE A 167 5.21 2.81 -16.35
N VAL A 168 4.54 2.21 -17.31
CA VAL A 168 3.67 2.92 -18.25
C VAL A 168 2.34 3.20 -17.54
N LYS A 169 2.16 4.41 -17.00
CA LYS A 169 0.99 4.76 -16.15
C LYS A 169 -0.35 4.52 -16.83
N ASP A 170 -0.41 4.62 -18.14
CA ASP A 170 -1.65 4.43 -18.90
C ASP A 170 -2.18 2.99 -18.82
N LEU A 171 -1.36 2.02 -18.47
CA LEU A 171 -1.75 0.62 -18.25
C LEU A 171 -2.35 0.39 -16.85
N TYR A 172 -2.23 1.37 -15.94
CA TYR A 172 -2.66 1.25 -14.55
C TYR A 172 -3.88 2.12 -14.24
N ASN A 173 -4.73 1.63 -13.35
CA ASN A 173 -5.78 2.45 -12.77
C ASN A 173 -5.17 3.51 -11.84
N THR A 174 -5.52 4.77 -12.09
CA THR A 174 -5.05 5.89 -11.27
C THR A 174 -5.65 5.85 -9.87
N PHE A 175 -6.88 5.36 -9.75
CA PHE A 175 -7.60 5.23 -8.49
C PHE A 175 -7.55 3.78 -7.99
N ASN A 176 -7.26 3.62 -6.71
CA ASN A 176 -7.27 2.35 -6.01
C ASN A 176 -8.14 2.48 -4.75
N PHE A 177 -8.92 1.46 -4.45
CA PHE A 177 -9.77 1.40 -3.27
C PHE A 177 -9.44 0.13 -2.47
N GLY A 178 -9.36 0.27 -1.15
CA GLY A 178 -9.14 -0.83 -0.23
C GLY A 178 -9.93 -0.63 1.07
N ILE A 179 -9.96 -1.69 1.88
CA ILE A 179 -10.52 -1.69 3.23
C ILE A 179 -9.41 -2.06 4.20
N GLY A 180 -9.17 -1.20 5.17
CA GLY A 180 -8.17 -1.38 6.21
C GLY A 180 -8.78 -1.81 7.54
N ILE A 181 -8.07 -2.70 8.24
CA ILE A 181 -8.30 -3.02 9.66
C ILE A 181 -6.97 -2.92 10.39
N GLY A 182 -6.98 -2.45 11.62
CA GLY A 182 -5.73 -2.26 12.36
C GLY A 182 -5.92 -2.05 13.85
N ALA A 183 -4.79 -1.82 14.51
CA ALA A 183 -4.73 -1.47 15.92
C ALA A 183 -3.54 -0.54 16.17
N GLY A 184 -3.59 0.20 17.27
CA GLY A 184 -2.46 0.99 17.72
C GLY A 184 -2.42 1.13 19.23
N TYR A 185 -1.21 1.33 19.73
CA TYR A 185 -0.95 1.49 21.15
C TYR A 185 -0.07 2.72 21.39
N TYR A 186 -0.50 3.64 22.22
CA TYR A 186 0.24 4.83 22.62
C TYR A 186 0.96 4.60 23.93
N PHE A 187 2.28 4.53 23.91
CA PHE A 187 3.12 4.40 25.12
C PHE A 187 3.10 5.65 25.98
N THR A 188 2.93 6.81 25.33
CA THR A 188 2.75 8.11 25.95
C THR A 188 1.52 8.79 25.35
N GLN A 189 1.18 9.98 25.83
CA GLN A 189 0.07 10.76 25.21
C GLN A 189 0.32 11.11 23.73
N ASN A 190 1.59 11.15 23.32
CA ASN A 190 2.01 11.60 22.00
C ASN A 190 2.52 10.47 21.10
N PHE A 191 3.27 9.49 21.66
CA PHE A 191 4.02 8.51 20.88
C PHE A 191 3.41 7.12 20.96
N GLY A 192 3.21 6.50 19.81
CA GLY A 192 2.63 5.17 19.72
C GLY A 192 3.14 4.36 18.53
N VAL A 193 2.76 3.08 18.52
CA VAL A 193 2.95 2.14 17.43
C VAL A 193 1.61 1.82 16.79
N THR A 194 1.64 1.49 15.51
CA THR A 194 0.43 1.13 14.75
C THR A 194 0.71 -0.10 13.90
N ALA A 195 -0.30 -0.94 13.74
CA ALA A 195 -0.30 -2.03 12.79
C ALA A 195 -1.62 -2.02 12.02
N ARG A 196 -1.56 -2.14 10.69
CA ARG A 196 -2.73 -2.12 9.80
C ARG A 196 -2.55 -3.13 8.67
N PHE A 197 -3.62 -3.81 8.33
CA PHE A 197 -3.74 -4.59 7.10
C PHE A 197 -4.78 -3.93 6.21
N THR A 198 -4.43 -3.65 4.95
CA THR A 198 -5.34 -3.13 3.93
C THR A 198 -5.49 -4.16 2.82
N ALA A 199 -6.72 -4.64 2.61
CA ALA A 199 -7.09 -5.47 1.48
C ALA A 199 -7.54 -4.57 0.32
N GLY A 200 -6.88 -4.68 -0.83
CA GLY A 200 -7.30 -4.02 -2.06
C GLY A 200 -8.61 -4.61 -2.59
N VAL A 201 -9.50 -3.75 -3.09
CA VAL A 201 -10.78 -4.13 -3.69
C VAL A 201 -10.77 -3.93 -5.21
N THR A 202 -10.14 -2.86 -5.68
CA THR A 202 -10.07 -2.52 -7.10
C THR A 202 -8.88 -3.18 -7.80
N ASP A 203 -9.01 -3.41 -9.11
CA ASP A 203 -7.91 -3.84 -9.96
C ASP A 203 -6.89 -2.70 -10.11
N ILE A 204 -5.60 -3.04 -10.06
CA ILE A 204 -4.51 -2.08 -10.30
C ILE A 204 -4.28 -1.81 -11.78
N TYR A 205 -4.71 -2.71 -12.68
CA TYR A 205 -4.55 -2.59 -14.12
C TYR A 205 -5.82 -2.10 -14.81
N LYS A 206 -5.64 -1.29 -15.85
CA LYS A 206 -6.68 -1.06 -16.86
C LYS A 206 -6.66 -2.23 -17.84
N HIS A 207 -7.79 -2.58 -18.39
CA HIS A 207 -7.91 -3.60 -19.47
C HIS A 207 -7.28 -4.96 -19.07
N ASN A 208 -7.41 -5.36 -17.81
CA ASN A 208 -7.05 -6.69 -17.38
C ASN A 208 -8.11 -7.68 -17.94
N GLY A 209 -7.69 -8.58 -18.84
CA GLY A 209 -8.59 -9.59 -19.43
C GLY A 209 -8.84 -10.80 -18.53
N GLY A 210 -8.19 -10.86 -17.36
CA GLY A 210 -8.28 -11.93 -16.37
C GLY A 210 -8.89 -11.44 -15.05
N ASP A 211 -8.60 -12.16 -13.98
CA ASP A 211 -9.00 -11.79 -12.63
C ASP A 211 -8.35 -10.49 -12.15
N ALA A 212 -9.09 -9.73 -11.34
CA ALA A 212 -8.62 -8.45 -10.81
C ALA A 212 -7.37 -8.63 -9.93
N ILE A 213 -6.30 -7.92 -10.28
CA ILE A 213 -5.06 -7.90 -9.49
C ILE A 213 -5.12 -6.75 -8.48
N ARG A 214 -5.03 -7.09 -7.19
CA ARG A 214 -5.26 -6.18 -6.08
C ARG A 214 -4.03 -6.03 -5.20
N ASN A 215 -3.83 -4.85 -4.62
CA ASN A 215 -2.80 -4.63 -3.61
C ASN A 215 -3.27 -5.12 -2.24
N ASN A 216 -2.48 -5.97 -1.58
CA ASN A 216 -2.65 -6.32 -0.17
C ASN A 216 -1.41 -5.81 0.59
N VAL A 217 -1.65 -5.07 1.67
CA VAL A 217 -0.58 -4.36 2.38
C VAL A 217 -0.70 -4.56 3.87
N PHE A 218 0.34 -5.09 4.49
CA PHE A 218 0.51 -5.06 5.95
C PHE A 218 1.48 -3.93 6.30
N GLN A 219 1.10 -3.09 7.25
CA GLN A 219 1.85 -1.90 7.67
C GLN A 219 2.15 -1.97 9.16
N VAL A 220 3.37 -1.67 9.54
CA VAL A 220 3.77 -1.43 10.94
C VAL A 220 4.50 -0.12 11.01
N GLY A 221 4.16 0.74 11.96
CA GLY A 221 4.73 2.07 12.02
C GLY A 221 4.64 2.73 13.39
N LEU A 222 5.18 3.92 13.41
CA LEU A 222 5.16 4.84 14.54
C LEU A 222 4.17 5.97 14.24
N ALA A 223 3.51 6.45 15.28
CA ALA A 223 2.64 7.61 15.22
C ALA A 223 3.04 8.60 16.32
N TYR A 224 3.02 9.89 15.97
CA TYR A 224 3.26 10.97 16.91
C TYR A 224 2.13 11.99 16.83
N LYS A 225 1.43 12.21 17.94
CA LYS A 225 0.39 13.26 18.10
C LYS A 225 1.05 14.55 18.56
N PHE A 226 0.74 15.64 17.90
CA PHE A 226 1.11 16.97 18.39
C PHE A 226 0.22 17.35 19.58
N LYS A 227 0.75 18.21 20.43
CA LYS A 227 -0.01 18.83 21.55
C LYS A 227 -0.86 19.97 21.03
#